data_5113e6a77364194c08046246d96e3979
#
_entry.id   5113e6a77364194c08046246d96e3979
#
_cell.length_a   1.000
_cell.length_b   1.000
_cell.length_c   1.000
_cell.angle_alpha   90.00
_cell.angle_beta   90.00
_cell.angle_gamma   90.00
#
_symmetry.space_group_name_H-M   'P 1'
#
loop_
_entity.id
_entity.type
_entity.pdbx_description
1 polymer ?
#
loop_
_entity_poly.entity_id
_entity_poly.type
_entity_poly.pdbx_seq_one_letter_code
_entity_poly.pdbx_strand_id
1 'polypeptide(L)'
;FVGDFGPEGLRPGTDIVGADAAWDVPLAPYFDMAEIAWNNAGTQLAYTCKPLTGTAYAVSTDSDIFVYDLADGKTHNICKPFDGKARYNAAAGHKPAMPGYDKYPVWSPDDRQIAFLSQRRAGNESDKARLFLYDCQTAQMQDLTEDFDYNAMNVVWSGSDMLYFIAPIEATHQICRIAPSVGEVEVVTRGDHDINAFSMAGDRIAAEMCTISMATEFFDVNPADGTLTQISAINKPVYDNIRMGEVQKRWVRTTDGKQMLTWVILPPDFDPAKKYPTLLYCQGGPQSVVSQFWSYRWNFQLMAAQGYVVVAPNRRGLPSFGQEWLDQISGDYSGQNIRDYLSAIDDVAKEPWADENRMGCVGASYGGYSVYFLAGCHEKRFKAFISHCGIFNFESMYGQTEELFFINNDYGGPYWDRSNTVAQRSYANSPHKFVEKWDTPMLIFTGEYDFRIPYTQSLEAFTAARVRGIPARLVEFENEAHQVFKPQNSLVWNREFFGWLNKYVK
;
A
#
# COMPACT_ATOMS: atom_id res chain seq x y z
N PHE A 1 -26.87 8.98 -5.47
CA PHE A 1 -28.31 9.19 -5.30
C PHE A 1 -28.72 8.93 -3.87
N VAL A 2 -29.56 9.83 -3.29
CA VAL A 2 -30.21 9.64 -1.99
C VAL A 2 -31.70 9.39 -2.26
N GLY A 3 -32.23 8.28 -1.76
CA GLY A 3 -33.63 7.87 -2.01
C GLY A 3 -34.26 7.17 -0.80
N ASP A 4 -35.59 7.12 -0.79
CA ASP A 4 -36.36 6.47 0.25
C ASP A 4 -36.62 5.00 -0.07
N PHE A 5 -36.60 4.17 0.97
CA PHE A 5 -37.07 2.78 0.88
C PHE A 5 -38.47 2.66 1.49
N GLY A 6 -39.47 2.41 0.64
CA GLY A 6 -40.84 2.25 1.06
C GLY A 6 -41.34 0.80 1.00
N PRO A 7 -42.61 0.52 1.35
CA PRO A 7 -43.16 -0.82 1.32
C PRO A 7 -43.12 -1.52 -0.05
N GLU A 8 -43.05 -0.74 -1.12
CA GLU A 8 -42.96 -1.21 -2.52
C GLU A 8 -41.52 -1.28 -3.05
N GLY A 9 -40.50 -1.08 -2.17
CA GLY A 9 -39.08 -1.07 -2.52
C GLY A 9 -38.45 0.32 -2.59
N LEU A 10 -37.27 0.41 -3.23
CA LEU A 10 -36.52 1.65 -3.39
C LEU A 10 -37.26 2.60 -4.36
N ARG A 11 -37.53 3.82 -3.92
CA ARG A 11 -38.02 4.91 -4.77
C ARG A 11 -36.90 5.57 -5.56
N PRO A 12 -37.19 6.25 -6.69
CA PRO A 12 -36.21 7.03 -7.40
C PRO A 12 -35.53 8.04 -6.46
N GLY A 13 -34.21 7.99 -6.37
CA GLY A 13 -33.44 8.89 -5.51
C GLY A 13 -33.12 10.23 -6.16
N THR A 14 -32.86 11.22 -5.32
CA THR A 14 -32.30 12.52 -5.75
C THR A 14 -30.82 12.37 -6.01
N ASP A 15 -30.36 12.80 -7.18
CA ASP A 15 -28.94 12.94 -7.47
C ASP A 15 -28.39 14.18 -6.74
N ILE A 16 -27.55 13.95 -5.73
CA ILE A 16 -27.00 15.01 -4.88
C ILE A 16 -25.70 15.61 -5.42
N VAL A 17 -25.15 15.01 -6.49
CA VAL A 17 -23.89 15.47 -7.14
C VAL A 17 -24.13 15.89 -8.59
N GLY A 18 -25.22 15.44 -9.19
CA GLY A 18 -25.49 15.43 -10.63
C GLY A 18 -25.60 16.78 -11.33
N ALA A 19 -25.79 17.87 -10.60
CA ALA A 19 -25.75 19.21 -11.19
C ALA A 19 -24.34 19.55 -11.73
N ASP A 20 -23.29 18.94 -11.15
CA ASP A 20 -21.88 19.11 -11.50
C ASP A 20 -21.32 17.79 -12.03
N ALA A 21 -21.94 17.25 -13.05
CA ALA A 21 -21.87 15.89 -13.57
C ALA A 21 -20.46 15.32 -13.91
N ALA A 22 -19.40 16.06 -13.66
CA ALA A 22 -18.03 15.62 -13.89
C ALA A 22 -17.31 15.19 -12.58
N TRP A 23 -18.00 15.18 -11.46
CA TRP A 23 -17.40 14.81 -10.17
C TRP A 23 -17.60 13.31 -9.88
N ASP A 24 -16.61 12.67 -9.26
CA ASP A 24 -16.64 11.26 -8.90
C ASP A 24 -16.86 11.02 -7.42
N VAL A 25 -17.76 10.10 -7.10
CA VAL A 25 -18.05 9.57 -5.77
C VAL A 25 -18.44 8.09 -5.89
N PRO A 26 -17.79 7.16 -5.19
CA PRO A 26 -16.46 7.24 -4.54
C PRO A 26 -15.33 7.47 -5.54
N LEU A 27 -14.15 7.81 -5.04
CA LEU A 27 -13.00 8.12 -5.87
C LEU A 27 -12.47 6.92 -6.65
N ALA A 28 -12.24 7.10 -7.95
CA ALA A 28 -11.40 6.21 -8.73
C ALA A 28 -9.89 6.51 -8.42
N PRO A 29 -9.00 5.51 -8.39
CA PRO A 29 -9.28 4.07 -8.56
C PRO A 29 -9.66 3.35 -7.26
N TYR A 30 -9.76 4.05 -6.15
CA TYR A 30 -10.01 3.49 -4.82
C TYR A 30 -11.48 3.58 -4.46
N PHE A 31 -12.29 2.68 -5.03
CA PHE A 31 -13.71 2.58 -4.68
C PHE A 31 -13.89 1.87 -3.34
N ASP A 32 -14.37 2.61 -2.33
CA ASP A 32 -14.68 2.05 -1.03
C ASP A 32 -16.02 2.60 -0.50
N MET A 33 -16.83 1.72 0.07
CA MET A 33 -18.09 2.11 0.72
C MET A 33 -17.88 2.98 1.96
N ALA A 34 -16.71 2.93 2.58
CA ALA A 34 -16.34 3.81 3.71
C ALA A 34 -16.18 5.29 3.32
N GLU A 35 -16.26 5.62 2.03
CA GLU A 35 -16.25 7.00 1.53
C GLU A 35 -17.61 7.70 1.65
N ILE A 36 -18.63 7.01 2.16
CA ILE A 36 -20.01 7.52 2.34
C ILE A 36 -20.51 7.17 3.74
N ALA A 37 -20.90 8.17 4.53
CA ALA A 37 -21.33 7.97 5.91
C ALA A 37 -22.57 8.79 6.26
N TRP A 38 -23.66 8.12 6.69
CA TRP A 38 -24.79 8.78 7.32
C TRP A 38 -24.45 9.22 8.74
N ASN A 39 -24.99 10.38 9.14
CA ASN A 39 -25.01 10.73 10.56
C ASN A 39 -26.02 9.82 11.32
N ASN A 40 -25.88 9.74 12.65
CA ASN A 40 -26.70 8.82 13.45
C ASN A 40 -28.22 9.21 13.44
N ALA A 41 -28.51 10.49 13.28
CA ALA A 41 -29.89 10.98 13.14
C ALA A 41 -30.52 10.65 11.77
N GLY A 42 -29.74 10.22 10.78
CA GLY A 42 -30.22 9.95 9.41
C GLY A 42 -30.68 11.20 8.66
N THR A 43 -30.17 12.36 9.01
CA THR A 43 -30.54 13.66 8.44
C THR A 43 -29.48 14.27 7.55
N GLN A 44 -28.25 13.81 7.65
CA GLN A 44 -27.10 14.31 6.88
C GLN A 44 -26.25 13.15 6.35
N LEU A 45 -25.68 13.34 5.17
CA LEU A 45 -24.77 12.41 4.51
C LEU A 45 -23.42 13.06 4.26
N ALA A 46 -22.36 12.54 4.89
CA ALA A 46 -21.00 12.91 4.56
C ALA A 46 -20.45 11.98 3.49
N TYR A 47 -19.68 12.51 2.54
CA TYR A 47 -19.07 11.72 1.48
C TYR A 47 -17.80 12.37 0.94
N THR A 48 -16.87 11.53 0.47
CA THR A 48 -15.68 11.98 -0.26
C THR A 48 -16.05 12.29 -1.71
N CYS A 49 -15.57 13.40 -2.24
CA CYS A 49 -15.75 13.76 -3.64
C CYS A 49 -14.50 14.45 -4.19
N LYS A 50 -14.17 14.15 -5.45
CA LYS A 50 -13.09 14.79 -6.21
C LYS A 50 -13.70 15.82 -7.18
N PRO A 51 -13.81 17.11 -6.79
CA PRO A 51 -14.48 18.13 -7.59
C PRO A 51 -13.57 18.72 -8.67
N LEU A 52 -12.92 17.84 -9.43
CA LEU A 52 -11.98 18.20 -10.50
C LEU A 52 -12.46 17.66 -11.84
N THR A 53 -12.08 18.30 -12.92
CA THR A 53 -12.43 17.91 -14.28
C THR A 53 -11.24 18.00 -15.24
N GLY A 54 -11.31 17.29 -16.39
CA GLY A 54 -10.32 17.37 -17.44
C GLY A 54 -8.91 16.97 -16.98
N THR A 55 -7.90 17.74 -17.38
CA THR A 55 -6.50 17.44 -17.03
C THR A 55 -6.24 17.46 -15.52
N ALA A 56 -6.89 18.37 -14.79
CA ALA A 56 -6.73 18.44 -13.33
C ALA A 56 -7.21 17.15 -12.65
N TYR A 57 -8.31 16.56 -13.14
CA TYR A 57 -8.78 15.26 -12.66
C TYR A 57 -7.75 14.16 -12.83
N ALA A 58 -7.10 14.10 -14.02
CA ALA A 58 -6.16 13.04 -14.35
C ALA A 58 -4.84 13.09 -13.57
N VAL A 59 -4.41 14.28 -13.12
CA VAL A 59 -3.08 14.48 -12.50
C VAL A 59 -3.11 14.85 -11.02
N SER A 60 -4.29 14.95 -10.41
CA SER A 60 -4.44 15.33 -9.00
C SER A 60 -5.25 14.31 -8.21
N THR A 61 -4.97 14.21 -6.91
CA THR A 61 -5.75 13.44 -5.92
C THR A 61 -6.48 14.36 -4.95
N ASP A 62 -6.62 15.64 -5.27
CA ASP A 62 -7.33 16.62 -4.44
C ASP A 62 -8.81 16.24 -4.33
N SER A 63 -9.18 15.67 -3.19
CA SER A 63 -10.55 15.33 -2.83
C SER A 63 -10.93 16.01 -1.53
N ASP A 64 -12.22 16.23 -1.34
CA ASP A 64 -12.75 16.91 -0.17
C ASP A 64 -13.91 16.10 0.43
N ILE A 65 -14.20 16.37 1.70
CA ILE A 65 -15.39 15.86 2.37
C ILE A 65 -16.55 16.83 2.17
N PHE A 66 -17.65 16.32 1.63
CA PHE A 66 -18.90 17.05 1.45
C PHE A 66 -19.95 16.53 2.42
N VAL A 67 -20.79 17.43 2.89
CA VAL A 67 -21.95 17.11 3.73
C VAL A 67 -23.22 17.58 3.03
N TYR A 68 -24.11 16.66 2.74
CA TYR A 68 -25.46 16.91 2.22
C TYR A 68 -26.48 16.90 3.34
N ASP A 69 -27.30 17.93 3.43
CA ASP A 69 -28.40 18.04 4.40
C ASP A 69 -29.73 17.73 3.73
N LEU A 70 -30.48 16.77 4.29
CA LEU A 70 -31.77 16.34 3.75
C LEU A 70 -32.87 17.42 3.93
N ALA A 71 -32.76 18.26 4.95
CA ALA A 71 -33.81 19.20 5.30
C ALA A 71 -33.92 20.35 4.29
N ASP A 72 -32.79 20.85 3.79
CA ASP A 72 -32.77 21.98 2.86
C ASP A 72 -32.21 21.60 1.47
N GLY A 73 -31.76 20.35 1.29
CA GLY A 73 -31.23 19.84 0.02
C GLY A 73 -29.90 20.46 -0.39
N LYS A 74 -29.15 21.05 0.56
CA LYS A 74 -27.86 21.70 0.26
C LYS A 74 -26.68 20.85 0.62
N THR A 75 -25.66 20.99 -0.21
CA THR A 75 -24.35 20.40 0.03
C THR A 75 -23.34 21.48 0.39
N HIS A 76 -22.44 21.17 1.32
CA HIS A 76 -21.33 22.03 1.65
C HIS A 76 -20.03 21.23 1.80
N ASN A 77 -18.92 21.85 1.38
CA ASN A 77 -17.58 21.30 1.48
C ASN A 77 -16.97 21.70 2.83
N ILE A 78 -16.55 20.73 3.66
CA ILE A 78 -15.97 21.00 4.99
C ILE A 78 -14.45 21.22 4.94
N CYS A 79 -13.79 20.80 3.87
CA CYS A 79 -12.33 20.90 3.72
C CYS A 79 -11.88 22.22 3.11
N LYS A 80 -12.73 22.87 2.32
CA LYS A 80 -12.46 24.18 1.71
C LYS A 80 -13.31 25.28 2.34
N PRO A 81 -12.77 26.49 2.48
CA PRO A 81 -13.52 27.58 3.06
C PRO A 81 -14.73 27.94 2.17
N PHE A 82 -15.89 28.12 2.77
CA PHE A 82 -16.97 28.85 2.14
C PHE A 82 -16.58 30.32 2.01
N ASP A 83 -17.09 30.99 1.02
CA ASP A 83 -16.97 32.45 0.83
C ASP A 83 -15.50 32.99 0.87
N GLY A 84 -14.53 32.12 0.53
CA GLY A 84 -13.11 32.46 0.50
C GLY A 84 -12.44 32.58 1.87
N LYS A 85 -13.11 32.18 2.96
CA LYS A 85 -12.52 32.20 4.31
C LYS A 85 -11.99 30.82 4.70
N ALA A 86 -10.80 30.81 5.27
CA ALA A 86 -10.18 29.60 5.80
C ALA A 86 -10.99 29.03 6.97
N ARG A 87 -11.23 27.72 6.96
CA ARG A 87 -11.89 27.00 8.04
C ARG A 87 -10.94 26.37 9.03
N TYR A 88 -9.67 26.61 8.85
CA TYR A 88 -8.65 26.18 9.79
C TYR A 88 -8.57 27.09 10.98
N ASN A 89 -8.20 26.50 12.11
CA ASN A 89 -7.82 27.29 13.27
C ASN A 89 -6.50 28.03 12.95
N ALA A 90 -6.60 29.30 12.56
CA ALA A 90 -5.44 30.12 12.24
C ALA A 90 -4.49 30.30 13.45
N ALA A 91 -5.00 30.20 14.68
CA ALA A 91 -4.20 30.26 15.90
C ALA A 91 -3.30 29.01 16.08
N ALA A 92 -3.64 27.89 15.46
CA ALA A 92 -2.83 26.67 15.42
C ALA A 92 -1.84 26.61 14.25
N GLY A 93 -1.77 27.67 13.43
CA GLY A 93 -0.85 27.76 12.29
C GLY A 93 -1.24 26.89 11.08
N HIS A 94 -2.46 26.39 11.03
CA HIS A 94 -2.94 25.53 9.95
C HIS A 94 -3.10 26.31 8.65
N LYS A 95 -2.81 25.67 7.52
CA LYS A 95 -3.01 26.25 6.20
C LYS A 95 -4.50 26.24 5.82
N PRO A 96 -5.00 27.25 5.10
CA PRO A 96 -6.42 27.38 4.78
C PRO A 96 -6.94 26.43 3.69
N ALA A 97 -6.08 25.62 3.07
CA ALA A 97 -6.44 24.71 1.99
C ALA A 97 -5.88 23.31 2.26
N MET A 98 -6.68 22.30 1.93
CA MET A 98 -6.30 20.87 2.00
C MET A 98 -6.23 20.34 0.56
N PRO A 99 -5.04 20.32 -0.07
CA PRO A 99 -4.92 20.02 -1.51
C PRO A 99 -4.69 18.53 -1.80
N GLY A 100 -4.68 17.67 -0.80
CA GLY A 100 -4.44 16.23 -0.93
C GLY A 100 -5.71 15.41 -0.84
N TYR A 101 -5.56 14.12 -0.55
CA TYR A 101 -6.69 13.27 -0.24
C TYR A 101 -7.32 13.65 1.10
N ASP A 102 -8.61 14.02 1.06
CA ASP A 102 -9.48 14.08 2.22
C ASP A 102 -10.54 13.00 2.05
N LYS A 103 -10.58 11.98 2.93
CA LYS A 103 -11.39 10.76 2.70
C LYS A 103 -11.80 10.07 4.00
N TYR A 104 -12.73 9.11 3.87
CA TYR A 104 -13.23 8.26 4.94
C TYR A 104 -13.86 9.02 6.10
N PRO A 105 -14.93 9.83 5.85
CA PRO A 105 -15.63 10.54 6.90
C PRO A 105 -16.34 9.59 7.85
N VAL A 106 -16.22 9.83 9.16
CA VAL A 106 -16.88 9.05 10.23
C VAL A 106 -17.50 10.01 11.23
N TRP A 107 -18.83 9.97 11.36
CA TRP A 107 -19.55 10.79 12.33
C TRP A 107 -19.32 10.33 13.77
N SER A 108 -19.19 11.28 14.68
CA SER A 108 -19.28 10.98 16.11
C SER A 108 -20.67 10.49 16.49
N PRO A 109 -20.84 9.67 17.55
CA PRO A 109 -22.15 9.12 17.95
C PRO A 109 -23.19 10.18 18.28
N ASP A 110 -22.78 11.40 18.62
CA ASP A 110 -23.67 12.54 18.93
C ASP A 110 -23.88 13.49 17.74
N ASP A 111 -23.37 13.15 16.56
CA ASP A 111 -23.43 13.91 15.30
C ASP A 111 -22.80 15.32 15.34
N ARG A 112 -21.96 15.59 16.36
CA ARG A 112 -21.33 16.91 16.50
C ARG A 112 -20.02 17.05 15.77
N GLN A 113 -19.39 15.95 15.44
CA GLN A 113 -18.04 15.93 14.86
C GLN A 113 -17.96 14.94 13.72
N ILE A 114 -17.07 15.23 12.75
CA ILE A 114 -16.69 14.29 11.69
C ILE A 114 -15.18 14.09 11.79
N ALA A 115 -14.75 12.84 11.99
CA ALA A 115 -13.37 12.43 11.83
C ALA A 115 -13.14 12.01 10.38
N PHE A 116 -11.97 12.30 9.80
CA PHE A 116 -11.61 11.89 8.44
C PHE A 116 -10.10 11.85 8.27
N LEU A 117 -9.62 11.22 7.19
CA LEU A 117 -8.20 11.16 6.86
C LEU A 117 -7.83 12.23 5.84
N SER A 118 -6.64 12.81 5.97
CA SER A 118 -6.14 13.85 5.07
C SER A 118 -4.65 13.69 4.77
N GLN A 119 -4.28 13.83 3.50
CA GLN A 119 -2.89 13.97 3.04
C GLN A 119 -2.59 15.42 2.65
N ARG A 120 -1.31 15.79 2.63
CA ARG A 120 -0.93 17.21 2.43
C ARG A 120 -0.86 17.66 0.99
N ARG A 121 -0.48 16.76 0.07
CA ARG A 121 -0.15 17.12 -1.32
C ARG A 121 -0.99 16.32 -2.31
N ALA A 122 -1.56 16.98 -3.29
CA ALA A 122 -2.28 16.33 -4.37
C ALA A 122 -1.32 15.50 -5.22
N GLY A 123 -1.70 14.23 -5.50
CA GLY A 123 -0.91 13.30 -6.31
C GLY A 123 0.22 12.59 -5.57
N ASN A 124 0.52 12.95 -4.33
CA ASN A 124 1.66 12.39 -3.60
C ASN A 124 1.26 11.25 -2.65
N GLU A 125 1.39 10.01 -3.10
CA GLU A 125 1.10 8.81 -2.30
C GLU A 125 2.07 8.62 -1.11
N SER A 126 3.22 9.31 -1.12
CA SER A 126 4.16 9.30 0.00
C SER A 126 3.75 10.19 1.18
N ASP A 127 2.62 10.88 1.08
CA ASP A 127 2.14 11.68 2.22
C ASP A 127 1.52 10.80 3.31
N LYS A 128 1.81 11.16 4.56
CA LYS A 128 1.18 10.59 5.74
C LYS A 128 -0.33 10.86 5.73
N ALA A 129 -1.14 9.82 5.88
CA ALA A 129 -2.57 9.94 6.13
C ALA A 129 -2.79 10.36 7.58
N ARG A 130 -3.14 11.63 7.79
CA ARG A 130 -3.36 12.24 9.10
C ARG A 130 -4.83 12.12 9.50
N LEU A 131 -5.11 11.99 10.78
CA LEU A 131 -6.46 11.99 11.33
C LEU A 131 -6.89 13.42 11.68
N PHE A 132 -7.92 13.90 10.98
CA PHE A 132 -8.54 15.20 11.21
C PHE A 132 -9.88 15.08 11.91
N LEU A 133 -10.22 16.12 12.67
CA LEU A 133 -11.51 16.28 13.32
C LEU A 133 -12.12 17.60 12.91
N TYR A 134 -13.37 17.57 12.43
CA TYR A 134 -14.18 18.72 12.09
C TYR A 134 -15.32 18.85 13.12
N ASP A 135 -15.47 20.03 13.73
CA ASP A 135 -16.59 20.36 14.59
C ASP A 135 -17.73 21.00 13.79
N CYS A 136 -18.88 20.35 13.74
CA CYS A 136 -20.02 20.75 12.91
C CYS A 136 -20.70 22.05 13.40
N GLN A 137 -20.53 22.44 14.66
CA GLN A 137 -21.13 23.67 15.20
C GLN A 137 -20.25 24.88 14.97
N THR A 138 -18.94 24.75 15.19
CA THR A 138 -17.99 25.85 15.10
C THR A 138 -17.31 25.95 13.74
N ALA A 139 -17.43 24.91 12.91
CA ALA A 139 -16.70 24.73 11.66
C ALA A 139 -15.16 24.80 11.84
N GLN A 140 -14.68 24.43 13.02
CA GLN A 140 -13.24 24.35 13.30
C GLN A 140 -12.71 22.96 12.93
N MET A 141 -11.43 22.92 12.56
CA MET A 141 -10.74 21.70 12.15
C MET A 141 -9.44 21.55 12.95
N GLN A 142 -9.16 20.33 13.38
CA GLN A 142 -7.98 19.98 14.14
C GLN A 142 -7.26 18.78 13.51
N ASP A 143 -5.94 18.87 13.32
CA ASP A 143 -5.09 17.71 13.02
C ASP A 143 -4.76 17.00 14.34
N LEU A 144 -5.30 15.80 14.54
CA LEU A 144 -5.09 15.03 15.77
C LEU A 144 -3.77 14.25 15.78
N THR A 145 -3.17 14.05 14.61
CA THR A 145 -1.97 13.21 14.45
C THR A 145 -0.78 13.96 13.86
N GLU A 146 -0.73 15.30 14.02
CA GLU A 146 0.38 16.11 13.49
C GLU A 146 1.73 15.59 13.98
N ASP A 147 1.85 15.33 15.29
CA ASP A 147 3.07 14.87 15.95
C ASP A 147 3.24 13.32 15.94
N PHE A 148 2.30 12.58 15.37
CA PHE A 148 2.39 11.12 15.24
C PHE A 148 2.89 10.75 13.83
N ASP A 149 4.09 10.18 13.76
CA ASP A 149 4.83 10.02 12.48
C ASP A 149 4.44 8.76 11.68
N TYR A 150 3.19 8.27 11.86
CA TYR A 150 2.63 7.13 11.13
C TYR A 150 1.27 7.44 10.54
N ASN A 151 0.87 6.69 9.51
CA ASN A 151 -0.46 6.79 8.91
C ASN A 151 -1.56 6.37 9.89
N ALA A 152 -2.71 7.03 9.84
CA ALA A 152 -3.94 6.54 10.43
C ALA A 152 -4.80 5.83 9.38
N MET A 153 -5.47 4.74 9.78
CA MET A 153 -6.37 3.95 8.93
C MET A 153 -7.52 3.42 9.77
N ASN A 154 -8.65 3.08 9.14
CA ASN A 154 -9.77 2.39 9.78
C ASN A 154 -10.22 3.04 11.11
N VAL A 155 -10.66 4.29 11.02
CA VAL A 155 -11.02 5.13 12.17
C VAL A 155 -12.39 4.73 12.73
N VAL A 156 -12.50 4.53 14.04
CA VAL A 156 -13.73 4.15 14.73
C VAL A 156 -13.87 4.98 16.02
N TRP A 157 -15.08 5.49 16.29
CA TRP A 157 -15.40 6.17 17.53
C TRP A 157 -15.72 5.17 18.67
N SER A 158 -15.26 5.49 19.87
CA SER A 158 -15.68 4.87 21.13
C SER A 158 -16.25 5.97 22.03
N GLY A 159 -17.58 6.02 22.14
CA GLY A 159 -18.23 7.21 22.67
C GLY A 159 -17.97 8.44 21.79
N SER A 160 -18.20 9.64 22.31
CA SER A 160 -17.95 10.90 21.58
C SER A 160 -16.62 11.56 21.94
N ASP A 161 -15.77 10.90 22.71
CA ASP A 161 -14.54 11.45 23.31
C ASP A 161 -13.27 10.66 23.00
N MET A 162 -13.38 9.50 22.33
CA MET A 162 -12.23 8.66 22.00
C MET A 162 -12.32 8.13 20.57
N LEU A 163 -11.23 8.21 19.83
CA LEU A 163 -11.05 7.63 18.51
C LEU A 163 -10.04 6.48 18.58
N TYR A 164 -10.38 5.37 17.93
CA TYR A 164 -9.48 4.26 17.68
C TYR A 164 -9.17 4.18 16.20
N PHE A 165 -7.95 3.78 15.87
CA PHE A 165 -7.52 3.62 14.47
C PHE A 165 -6.38 2.60 14.38
N ILE A 166 -6.11 2.12 13.16
CA ILE A 166 -4.94 1.28 12.88
C ILE A 166 -3.79 2.18 12.40
N ALA A 167 -2.58 1.87 12.86
CA ALA A 167 -1.36 2.49 12.36
C ALA A 167 -0.31 1.43 11.98
N PRO A 168 0.40 1.61 10.84
CA PRO A 168 1.54 0.78 10.49
C PRO A 168 2.77 1.26 11.28
N ILE A 169 3.25 0.45 12.22
CA ILE A 169 4.37 0.76 13.11
C ILE A 169 5.42 -0.33 13.00
N GLU A 170 6.65 0.01 12.59
CA GLU A 170 7.77 -0.94 12.47
C GLU A 170 7.41 -2.26 11.78
N ALA A 171 6.79 -2.16 10.60
CA ALA A 171 6.36 -3.29 9.78
C ALA A 171 5.33 -4.22 10.43
N THR A 172 4.47 -3.67 11.27
CA THR A 172 3.29 -4.31 11.87
C THR A 172 2.11 -3.35 11.84
N HIS A 173 0.88 -3.83 11.95
CA HIS A 173 -0.31 -2.99 12.04
C HIS A 173 -0.90 -3.09 13.44
N GLN A 174 -0.92 -1.97 14.16
CA GLN A 174 -1.35 -1.90 15.55
C GLN A 174 -2.61 -1.04 15.70
N ILE A 175 -3.47 -1.40 16.65
CA ILE A 175 -4.56 -0.52 17.10
C ILE A 175 -3.96 0.58 17.96
N CYS A 176 -4.28 1.82 17.62
CA CYS A 176 -3.97 3.02 18.38
C CYS A 176 -5.26 3.71 18.83
N ARG A 177 -5.18 4.60 19.82
CA ARG A 177 -6.28 5.46 20.24
C ARG A 177 -5.81 6.87 20.53
N ILE A 178 -6.74 7.82 20.42
CA ILE A 178 -6.52 9.22 20.77
C ILE A 178 -7.80 9.84 21.31
N ALA A 179 -7.68 10.57 22.44
CA ALA A 179 -8.72 11.47 22.90
C ALA A 179 -8.47 12.86 22.31
N PRO A 180 -9.39 13.43 21.52
CA PRO A 180 -9.19 14.74 20.89
C PRO A 180 -8.85 15.88 21.86
N SER A 181 -9.37 15.78 23.11
CA SER A 181 -9.09 16.75 24.18
C SER A 181 -7.68 16.67 24.75
N VAL A 182 -6.99 15.52 24.59
CA VAL A 182 -5.62 15.28 25.08
C VAL A 182 -4.60 15.48 23.97
N GLY A 183 -4.91 15.00 22.77
CA GLY A 183 -4.06 15.19 21.57
C GLY A 183 -2.82 14.27 21.53
N GLU A 184 -2.74 13.22 22.37
CA GLU A 184 -1.63 12.27 22.40
C GLU A 184 -2.11 10.89 21.93
N VAL A 185 -1.38 10.29 20.99
CA VAL A 185 -1.67 8.95 20.48
C VAL A 185 -1.09 7.89 21.41
N GLU A 186 -1.93 6.96 21.82
CA GLU A 186 -1.53 5.78 22.58
C GLU A 186 -1.62 4.52 21.70
N VAL A 187 -0.54 3.73 21.66
CA VAL A 187 -0.50 2.43 20.98
C VAL A 187 -1.09 1.36 21.88
N VAL A 188 -2.26 0.84 21.53
CA VAL A 188 -3.01 -0.13 22.33
C VAL A 188 -2.44 -1.53 22.19
N THR A 189 -2.33 -2.06 20.97
CA THR A 189 -1.80 -3.41 20.73
C THR A 189 -0.31 -3.38 20.42
N ARG A 190 0.39 -4.49 20.67
CA ARG A 190 1.83 -4.63 20.40
C ARG A 190 2.12 -6.07 20.02
N GLY A 191 3.11 -6.27 19.13
CA GLY A 191 3.56 -7.59 18.70
C GLY A 191 3.79 -7.68 17.19
N ASP A 192 4.37 -8.79 16.76
CA ASP A 192 4.64 -9.03 15.34
C ASP A 192 3.39 -9.63 14.67
N HIS A 193 2.43 -8.77 14.36
CA HIS A 193 1.16 -9.11 13.70
C HIS A 193 0.62 -7.92 12.89
N ASP A 194 -0.35 -8.20 12.03
CA ASP A 194 -1.16 -7.19 11.37
C ASP A 194 -2.61 -7.28 11.84
N ILE A 195 -3.11 -6.20 12.43
CA ILE A 195 -4.54 -5.96 12.57
C ILE A 195 -5.02 -5.37 11.23
N ASN A 196 -5.83 -6.12 10.49
CA ASN A 196 -6.31 -5.70 9.17
C ASN A 196 -7.57 -4.82 9.25
N ALA A 197 -8.44 -5.13 10.20
CA ALA A 197 -9.65 -4.40 10.50
C ALA A 197 -10.07 -4.66 11.94
N PHE A 198 -10.91 -3.79 12.49
CA PHE A 198 -11.57 -4.03 13.76
C PHE A 198 -12.93 -3.33 13.83
N SER A 199 -13.76 -3.79 14.72
CA SER A 199 -15.02 -3.15 15.06
C SER A 199 -15.17 -3.09 16.58
N MET A 200 -15.99 -2.12 17.05
CA MET A 200 -16.20 -1.88 18.48
C MET A 200 -17.69 -1.93 18.83
N ALA A 201 -17.99 -2.47 20.02
CA ALA A 201 -19.31 -2.43 20.64
C ALA A 201 -19.12 -2.16 22.15
N GLY A 202 -19.39 -0.94 22.57
CA GLY A 202 -19.07 -0.48 23.93
C GLY A 202 -17.54 -0.54 24.17
N ASP A 203 -17.15 -1.28 25.18
CA ASP A 203 -15.75 -1.51 25.58
C ASP A 203 -15.13 -2.79 24.97
N ARG A 204 -15.82 -3.44 24.02
CA ARG A 204 -15.33 -4.64 23.33
C ARG A 204 -14.79 -4.31 21.96
N ILE A 205 -13.65 -4.89 21.63
CA ILE A 205 -13.03 -4.79 20.30
C ILE A 205 -12.89 -6.19 19.71
N ALA A 206 -13.48 -6.41 18.51
CA ALA A 206 -13.23 -7.58 17.71
C ALA A 206 -12.32 -7.18 16.54
N ALA A 207 -11.19 -7.87 16.39
CA ALA A 207 -10.18 -7.57 15.39
C ALA A 207 -9.93 -8.74 14.44
N GLU A 208 -9.69 -8.44 13.19
CA GLU A 208 -9.13 -9.34 12.17
C GLU A 208 -7.61 -9.25 12.22
N MET A 209 -6.95 -10.34 12.56
CA MET A 209 -5.49 -10.36 12.69
C MET A 209 -4.87 -11.48 11.86
N CYS A 210 -3.75 -11.18 11.25
CA CYS A 210 -2.90 -12.18 10.57
C CYS A 210 -1.43 -12.00 10.95
N THR A 211 -0.62 -12.99 10.58
CA THR A 211 0.84 -12.93 10.59
C THR A 211 1.40 -13.55 9.31
N ILE A 212 2.70 -13.42 9.05
CA ILE A 212 3.37 -14.15 7.95
C ILE A 212 3.12 -15.66 8.03
N SER A 213 2.82 -16.18 9.23
CA SER A 213 2.61 -17.62 9.50
C SER A 213 1.16 -18.00 9.81
N MET A 214 0.22 -17.05 9.76
CA MET A 214 -1.18 -17.30 10.09
C MET A 214 -2.08 -16.44 9.19
N ALA A 215 -2.97 -17.09 8.44
CA ALA A 215 -4.04 -16.38 7.74
C ALA A 215 -4.99 -15.72 8.74
N THR A 216 -5.79 -14.76 8.26
CA THR A 216 -6.67 -13.97 9.12
C THR A 216 -7.57 -14.84 10.00
N GLU A 217 -7.53 -14.55 11.29
CA GLU A 217 -8.40 -15.08 12.33
C GLU A 217 -8.95 -13.93 13.18
N PHE A 218 -10.03 -14.17 13.91
CA PHE A 218 -10.65 -13.17 14.78
C PHE A 218 -10.09 -13.23 16.19
N PHE A 219 -9.89 -12.03 16.77
CA PHE A 219 -9.38 -11.85 18.12
C PHE A 219 -10.26 -10.86 18.90
N ASP A 220 -10.47 -11.15 20.18
CA ASP A 220 -10.95 -10.18 21.15
C ASP A 220 -9.76 -9.39 21.67
N VAL A 221 -9.86 -8.06 21.66
CA VAL A 221 -8.78 -7.16 22.08
C VAL A 221 -9.25 -6.43 23.35
N ASN A 222 -8.49 -6.57 24.43
CA ASN A 222 -8.73 -5.79 25.63
C ASN A 222 -8.27 -4.33 25.43
N PRO A 223 -9.15 -3.33 25.40
CA PRO A 223 -8.75 -1.96 25.17
C PRO A 223 -7.91 -1.34 26.30
N ALA A 224 -7.89 -1.95 27.50
CA ALA A 224 -7.16 -1.41 28.63
C ALA A 224 -5.64 -1.72 28.57
N ASP A 225 -5.26 -2.88 28.03
CA ASP A 225 -3.87 -3.35 28.01
C ASP A 225 -3.40 -3.92 26.67
N GLY A 226 -4.29 -3.96 25.66
CA GLY A 226 -3.99 -4.48 24.32
C GLY A 226 -3.87 -6.00 24.24
N THR A 227 -4.25 -6.74 25.29
CA THR A 227 -4.19 -8.21 25.26
C THR A 227 -5.09 -8.77 24.17
N LEU A 228 -4.52 -9.66 23.35
CA LEU A 228 -5.18 -10.34 22.23
C LEU A 228 -5.58 -11.75 22.64
N THR A 229 -6.87 -12.09 22.52
CA THR A 229 -7.40 -13.44 22.76
C THR A 229 -8.02 -13.98 21.50
N GLN A 230 -7.48 -15.04 20.92
CA GLN A 230 -8.03 -15.64 19.72
C GLN A 230 -9.41 -16.24 19.96
N ILE A 231 -10.38 -15.88 19.12
CA ILE A 231 -11.77 -16.36 19.21
C ILE A 231 -12.19 -17.22 18.03
N SER A 232 -11.44 -17.23 16.93
CA SER A 232 -11.66 -18.16 15.82
C SER A 232 -10.41 -19.00 15.57
N ALA A 233 -10.57 -20.18 14.97
CA ALA A 233 -9.49 -21.10 14.61
C ALA A 233 -9.87 -21.84 13.32
N ILE A 234 -10.32 -21.08 12.32
CA ILE A 234 -10.87 -21.61 11.06
C ILE A 234 -9.82 -22.42 10.31
N ASN A 235 -8.58 -21.94 10.31
CA ASN A 235 -7.47 -22.57 9.59
C ASN A 235 -6.71 -23.63 10.38
N LYS A 236 -7.09 -23.88 11.66
CA LYS A 236 -6.41 -24.87 12.51
C LYS A 236 -6.28 -26.26 11.87
N PRO A 237 -7.32 -26.84 11.21
CA PRO A 237 -7.17 -28.15 10.58
C PRO A 237 -6.11 -28.20 9.49
N VAL A 238 -5.82 -27.06 8.83
CA VAL A 238 -4.74 -26.96 7.83
C VAL A 238 -3.40 -26.86 8.56
N TYR A 239 -3.28 -25.97 9.55
CA TYR A 239 -2.03 -25.72 10.26
C TYR A 239 -1.53 -26.93 11.05
N ASP A 240 -2.42 -27.76 11.59
CA ASP A 240 -2.05 -28.99 12.29
C ASP A 240 -1.33 -30.00 11.38
N ASN A 241 -1.41 -29.84 10.06
CA ASN A 241 -0.85 -30.76 9.06
C ASN A 241 0.33 -30.16 8.26
N ILE A 242 0.71 -28.91 8.52
CA ILE A 242 1.84 -28.25 7.85
C ILE A 242 2.82 -27.70 8.87
N ARG A 243 4.07 -27.55 8.44
CA ARG A 243 5.12 -26.92 9.26
C ARG A 243 5.48 -25.57 8.64
N MET A 244 5.44 -24.53 9.45
CA MET A 244 5.86 -23.20 9.08
C MET A 244 7.34 -23.00 9.37
N GLY A 245 8.00 -22.17 8.56
CA GLY A 245 9.34 -21.69 8.81
C GLY A 245 9.36 -20.60 9.87
N GLU A 246 10.49 -20.44 10.55
CA GLU A 246 10.72 -19.36 11.51
C GLU A 246 10.77 -18.03 10.78
N VAL A 247 10.11 -17.00 11.34
CA VAL A 247 10.15 -15.61 10.86
C VAL A 247 11.04 -14.81 11.79
N GLN A 248 12.11 -14.25 11.25
CA GLN A 248 13.09 -13.47 12.01
C GLN A 248 12.99 -11.99 11.66
N LYS A 249 12.99 -11.12 12.67
CA LYS A 249 13.09 -9.67 12.56
C LYS A 249 14.56 -9.28 12.58
N ARG A 250 15.05 -8.71 11.47
CA ARG A 250 16.46 -8.37 11.30
C ARG A 250 16.63 -6.89 10.94
N TRP A 251 17.47 -6.18 11.68
CA TRP A 251 17.85 -4.81 11.35
C TRP A 251 19.14 -4.81 10.53
N VAL A 252 19.04 -4.34 9.30
CA VAL A 252 20.15 -4.29 8.35
C VAL A 252 20.65 -2.86 8.22
N ARG A 253 21.95 -2.66 8.32
CA ARG A 253 22.57 -1.35 8.09
C ARG A 253 22.63 -1.05 6.59
N THR A 254 22.02 0.05 6.17
CA THR A 254 22.02 0.52 4.79
C THR A 254 23.32 1.24 4.43
N THR A 255 23.56 1.48 3.14
CA THR A 255 24.79 2.12 2.64
C THR A 255 24.99 3.56 3.15
N ASP A 256 23.93 4.25 3.53
CA ASP A 256 23.95 5.59 4.15
C ASP A 256 23.88 5.55 5.69
N GLY A 257 24.02 4.35 6.27
CA GLY A 257 24.18 4.15 7.71
C GLY A 257 22.89 4.06 8.54
N LYS A 258 21.72 4.14 7.90
CA LYS A 258 20.43 3.95 8.58
C LYS A 258 20.15 2.47 8.86
N GLN A 259 19.18 2.18 9.74
CA GLN A 259 18.74 0.84 10.06
C GLN A 259 17.44 0.52 9.29
N MET A 260 17.44 -0.60 8.58
CA MET A 260 16.31 -1.08 7.78
C MET A 260 15.80 -2.41 8.33
N LEU A 261 14.53 -2.45 8.74
CA LEU A 261 13.91 -3.70 9.14
C LEU A 261 13.72 -4.61 7.93
N THR A 262 14.15 -5.86 8.08
CA THR A 262 14.04 -6.91 7.07
C THR A 262 13.47 -8.17 7.72
N TRP A 263 12.38 -8.69 7.17
CA TRP A 263 11.90 -10.00 7.56
C TRP A 263 12.73 -11.07 6.85
N VAL A 264 13.21 -12.06 7.61
CA VAL A 264 13.91 -13.23 7.08
C VAL A 264 13.11 -14.47 7.46
N ILE A 265 12.61 -15.19 6.46
CA ILE A 265 11.78 -16.37 6.67
C ILE A 265 12.63 -17.61 6.31
N LEU A 266 12.89 -18.44 7.31
CA LEU A 266 13.70 -19.65 7.17
C LEU A 266 12.83 -20.82 6.69
N PRO A 267 13.40 -21.81 5.98
CA PRO A 267 12.69 -23.03 5.64
C PRO A 267 12.19 -23.78 6.89
N PRO A 268 11.08 -24.52 6.81
CA PRO A 268 10.72 -25.49 7.86
C PRO A 268 11.88 -26.46 8.11
N ASP A 269 12.11 -26.85 9.36
CA ASP A 269 13.21 -27.73 9.79
C ASP A 269 14.60 -27.19 9.42
N PHE A 270 14.76 -25.88 9.53
CA PHE A 270 16.02 -25.20 9.23
C PHE A 270 17.18 -25.78 10.04
N ASP A 271 18.27 -26.09 9.35
CA ASP A 271 19.51 -26.62 9.92
C ASP A 271 20.65 -25.65 9.59
N PRO A 272 21.22 -24.94 10.58
CA PRO A 272 22.25 -23.94 10.33
C PRO A 272 23.57 -24.52 9.77
N ALA A 273 23.73 -25.84 9.78
CA ALA A 273 24.88 -26.50 9.17
C ALA A 273 24.73 -26.74 7.64
N LYS A 274 23.54 -26.51 7.10
CA LYS A 274 23.26 -26.65 5.66
C LYS A 274 23.32 -25.29 4.96
N LYS A 275 23.53 -25.34 3.64
CA LYS A 275 23.42 -24.15 2.78
C LYS A 275 22.10 -24.09 2.03
N TYR A 276 21.47 -22.93 2.04
CA TYR A 276 20.15 -22.69 1.45
C TYR A 276 20.21 -21.68 0.31
N PRO A 277 19.43 -21.90 -0.77
CA PRO A 277 19.18 -20.87 -1.76
C PRO A 277 18.36 -19.75 -1.13
N THR A 278 18.59 -18.51 -1.56
CA THR A 278 17.99 -17.32 -0.96
C THR A 278 17.24 -16.51 -2.00
N LEU A 279 16.08 -15.97 -1.63
CA LEU A 279 15.25 -15.10 -2.46
C LEU A 279 15.19 -13.71 -1.87
N LEU A 280 15.58 -12.70 -2.64
CA LEU A 280 15.26 -11.30 -2.36
C LEU A 280 13.83 -11.03 -2.86
N TYR A 281 12.95 -10.62 -1.97
CA TYR A 281 11.61 -10.16 -2.30
C TYR A 281 11.58 -8.64 -2.43
N CYS A 282 11.17 -8.15 -3.59
CA CYS A 282 10.97 -6.74 -3.87
C CYS A 282 9.49 -6.38 -3.76
N GLN A 283 9.15 -5.55 -2.76
CA GLN A 283 7.79 -5.11 -2.49
C GLN A 283 7.27 -4.15 -3.55
N GLY A 284 6.00 -4.31 -3.92
CA GLY A 284 5.25 -3.40 -4.77
C GLY A 284 4.86 -2.09 -4.07
N GLY A 285 3.97 -1.36 -4.65
CA GLY A 285 3.52 -0.04 -4.21
C GLY A 285 3.99 1.05 -5.16
N PRO A 286 5.01 1.87 -4.86
CA PRO A 286 6.10 1.64 -3.91
C PRO A 286 5.79 1.91 -2.42
N GLN A 287 4.71 2.64 -2.10
CA GLN A 287 4.37 3.04 -0.74
C GLN A 287 3.53 1.96 -0.03
N SER A 288 4.03 0.72 0.04
CA SER A 288 3.35 -0.40 0.68
C SER A 288 4.32 -1.19 1.56
N VAL A 289 4.04 -1.28 2.87
CA VAL A 289 4.91 -1.92 3.86
C VAL A 289 5.03 -3.43 3.65
N VAL A 290 6.21 -3.98 3.90
CA VAL A 290 6.39 -5.42 4.09
C VAL A 290 6.15 -5.71 5.56
N SER A 291 4.88 -5.88 5.90
CA SER A 291 4.43 -6.12 7.26
C SER A 291 4.30 -7.63 7.56
N GLN A 292 3.51 -7.95 8.56
CA GLN A 292 3.17 -9.33 8.92
C GLN A 292 2.03 -9.91 8.05
N PHE A 293 1.74 -9.33 6.89
CA PHE A 293 0.63 -9.73 6.05
C PHE A 293 0.67 -11.21 5.65
N TRP A 294 -0.49 -11.87 5.65
CA TRP A 294 -0.69 -13.15 4.99
C TRP A 294 -1.16 -12.91 3.54
N SER A 295 -0.49 -13.51 2.58
CA SER A 295 -0.87 -13.40 1.16
C SER A 295 -1.04 -14.78 0.55
N TYR A 296 -2.15 -15.00 -0.17
CA TYR A 296 -2.34 -16.19 -0.97
C TYR A 296 -1.61 -16.15 -2.32
N ARG A 297 -1.10 -14.99 -2.73
CA ARG A 297 -0.32 -14.80 -3.97
C ARG A 297 1.18 -14.84 -3.70
N TRP A 298 1.68 -13.93 -2.85
CA TRP A 298 3.08 -13.80 -2.46
C TRP A 298 3.26 -14.36 -1.04
N ASN A 299 3.11 -15.68 -0.92
CA ASN A 299 3.18 -16.34 0.38
C ASN A 299 4.62 -16.70 0.74
N PHE A 300 5.19 -16.02 1.72
CA PHE A 300 6.57 -16.23 2.15
C PHE A 300 6.77 -17.61 2.77
N GLN A 301 5.77 -18.12 3.50
CA GLN A 301 5.85 -19.48 4.06
C GLN A 301 5.84 -20.57 2.98
N LEU A 302 5.09 -20.35 1.89
CA LEU A 302 5.12 -21.28 0.74
C LEU A 302 6.49 -21.26 0.06
N MET A 303 7.12 -20.08 -0.11
CA MET A 303 8.47 -19.98 -0.66
C MET A 303 9.50 -20.66 0.26
N ALA A 304 9.38 -20.45 1.58
CA ALA A 304 10.23 -21.09 2.58
C ALA A 304 10.04 -22.63 2.59
N ALA A 305 8.80 -23.12 2.48
CA ALA A 305 8.50 -24.55 2.39
C ALA A 305 9.09 -25.21 1.14
N GLN A 306 9.34 -24.43 0.07
CA GLN A 306 10.10 -24.90 -1.09
C GLN A 306 11.62 -24.91 -0.85
N GLY A 307 12.09 -24.64 0.37
CA GLY A 307 13.49 -24.70 0.77
C GLY A 307 14.31 -23.45 0.47
N TYR A 308 13.66 -22.31 0.25
CA TYR A 308 14.33 -21.01 0.11
C TYR A 308 14.33 -20.24 1.44
N VAL A 309 15.42 -19.53 1.74
CA VAL A 309 15.37 -18.44 2.69
C VAL A 309 14.81 -17.22 1.97
N VAL A 310 13.78 -16.57 2.53
CA VAL A 310 13.16 -15.38 1.96
C VAL A 310 13.64 -14.14 2.70
N VAL A 311 14.16 -13.16 1.98
CA VAL A 311 14.63 -11.87 2.49
C VAL A 311 13.69 -10.78 1.99
N ALA A 312 12.92 -10.19 2.89
CA ALA A 312 11.87 -9.25 2.56
C ALA A 312 12.10 -7.90 3.29
N PRO A 313 12.91 -6.99 2.70
CA PRO A 313 13.30 -5.74 3.34
C PRO A 313 12.25 -4.64 3.22
N ASN A 314 12.17 -3.80 4.26
CA ASN A 314 11.43 -2.55 4.27
C ASN A 314 12.34 -1.39 3.80
N ARG A 315 12.64 -1.37 2.51
CA ARG A 315 13.48 -0.34 1.88
C ARG A 315 12.86 1.06 1.97
N ARG A 316 13.60 2.12 1.65
CA ARG A 316 13.08 3.49 1.56
C ARG A 316 11.82 3.59 0.70
N GLY A 317 10.91 4.47 1.12
CA GLY A 317 9.65 4.71 0.45
C GLY A 317 8.50 3.81 0.90
N LEU A 318 8.71 2.94 1.90
CA LEU A 318 7.64 2.18 2.54
C LEU A 318 7.12 2.94 3.77
N PRO A 319 5.81 2.97 4.02
CA PRO A 319 5.27 3.49 5.28
C PRO A 319 5.74 2.65 6.47
N SER A 320 5.45 3.08 7.70
CA SER A 320 5.76 2.37 8.95
C SER A 320 7.11 2.74 9.62
N PHE A 321 7.88 3.64 9.00
CA PHE A 321 9.18 4.09 9.50
C PHE A 321 9.33 5.62 9.50
N GLY A 322 8.21 6.33 9.56
CA GLY A 322 8.12 7.79 9.54
C GLY A 322 8.07 8.40 8.14
N GLN A 323 7.65 9.67 8.10
CA GLN A 323 7.45 10.43 6.86
C GLN A 323 8.76 10.64 6.08
N GLU A 324 9.89 10.86 6.79
CA GLU A 324 11.20 11.01 6.14
C GLU A 324 11.61 9.75 5.36
N TRP A 325 11.32 8.56 5.91
CA TRP A 325 11.62 7.29 5.24
C TRP A 325 10.72 7.09 4.02
N LEU A 326 9.44 7.43 4.16
CA LEU A 326 8.42 7.29 3.12
C LEU A 326 8.69 8.24 1.94
N ASP A 327 9.02 9.50 2.17
CA ASP A 327 9.23 10.51 1.13
C ASP A 327 10.43 10.24 0.21
N GLN A 328 11.38 9.38 0.63
CA GLN A 328 12.61 9.14 -0.12
C GLN A 328 12.45 8.28 -1.38
N ILE A 329 11.22 7.98 -1.78
CA ILE A 329 10.96 7.20 -3.00
C ILE A 329 10.51 8.08 -4.16
N SER A 330 9.65 9.06 -3.91
CA SER A 330 9.12 9.92 -4.95
C SER A 330 10.23 10.75 -5.62
N GLY A 331 10.31 10.68 -6.94
CA GLY A 331 11.36 11.30 -7.74
C GLY A 331 12.73 10.60 -7.71
N ASP A 332 12.87 9.44 -7.03
CA ASP A 332 14.14 8.71 -6.98
C ASP A 332 13.98 7.19 -6.88
N TYR A 333 13.28 6.60 -7.85
CA TYR A 333 13.07 5.14 -7.92
C TYR A 333 14.35 4.32 -8.05
N SER A 334 15.40 4.88 -8.61
CA SER A 334 16.70 4.22 -8.87
C SER A 334 17.76 4.47 -7.80
N GLY A 335 17.44 5.20 -6.75
CA GLY A 335 18.39 5.69 -5.76
C GLY A 335 18.63 4.76 -4.58
N GLN A 336 18.43 5.30 -3.38
CA GLN A 336 18.76 4.59 -2.14
C GLN A 336 17.92 3.32 -1.94
N ASN A 337 16.68 3.30 -2.36
CA ASN A 337 15.81 2.12 -2.30
C ASN A 337 16.39 0.88 -3.01
N ILE A 338 17.09 1.05 -4.13
CA ILE A 338 17.80 -0.04 -4.83
C ILE A 338 19.01 -0.51 -4.02
N ARG A 339 19.78 0.44 -3.46
CA ARG A 339 20.91 0.10 -2.57
C ARG A 339 20.44 -0.58 -1.29
N ASP A 340 19.26 -0.26 -0.79
CA ASP A 340 18.63 -0.91 0.37
C ASP A 340 18.36 -2.39 0.08
N TYR A 341 17.79 -2.73 -1.09
CA TYR A 341 17.61 -4.13 -1.51
C TYR A 341 18.94 -4.88 -1.56
N LEU A 342 19.98 -4.29 -2.14
CA LEU A 342 21.31 -4.90 -2.19
C LEU A 342 21.91 -5.05 -0.80
N SER A 343 21.75 -4.06 0.09
CA SER A 343 22.19 -4.16 1.48
C SER A 343 21.56 -5.31 2.22
N ALA A 344 20.24 -5.55 2.01
CA ALA A 344 19.52 -6.64 2.66
C ALA A 344 20.03 -8.02 2.24
N ILE A 345 20.21 -8.24 0.94
CA ILE A 345 20.68 -9.55 0.43
C ILE A 345 22.15 -9.78 0.75
N ASP A 346 22.98 -8.74 0.67
CA ASP A 346 24.42 -8.82 1.01
C ASP A 346 24.64 -9.07 2.51
N ASP A 347 23.73 -8.58 3.37
CA ASP A 347 23.80 -8.86 4.80
C ASP A 347 23.50 -10.32 5.13
N VAL A 348 22.44 -10.87 4.52
CA VAL A 348 22.08 -12.28 4.67
C VAL A 348 23.11 -13.21 4.01
N ALA A 349 23.74 -12.80 2.91
CA ALA A 349 24.80 -13.57 2.24
C ALA A 349 26.01 -13.86 3.11
N LYS A 350 26.23 -13.09 4.19
CA LYS A 350 27.34 -13.33 5.15
C LYS A 350 27.08 -14.50 6.08
N GLU A 351 25.87 -14.97 6.17
CA GLU A 351 25.51 -16.08 7.03
C GLU A 351 26.08 -17.40 6.50
N PRO A 352 26.60 -18.29 7.39
CA PRO A 352 27.22 -19.53 6.96
C PRO A 352 26.27 -20.49 6.24
N TRP A 353 24.97 -20.35 6.51
CA TRP A 353 23.92 -21.13 5.88
C TRP A 353 23.39 -20.54 4.56
N ALA A 354 23.74 -19.29 4.21
CA ALA A 354 23.36 -18.72 2.92
C ALA A 354 24.29 -19.20 1.81
N ASP A 355 23.73 -19.56 0.66
CA ASP A 355 24.51 -19.91 -0.52
C ASP A 355 24.52 -18.75 -1.50
N GLU A 356 25.59 -17.98 -1.50
CA GLU A 356 25.78 -16.82 -2.39
C GLU A 356 25.74 -17.17 -3.88
N ASN A 357 25.94 -18.44 -4.23
CA ASN A 357 25.86 -18.92 -5.61
C ASN A 357 24.43 -19.35 -6.01
N ARG A 358 23.47 -19.32 -5.09
CA ARG A 358 22.07 -19.72 -5.32
C ARG A 358 21.11 -18.68 -4.82
N MET A 359 21.17 -17.47 -5.42
CA MET A 359 20.28 -16.36 -5.07
C MET A 359 19.37 -16.02 -6.24
N GLY A 360 18.09 -15.75 -5.95
CA GLY A 360 17.08 -15.25 -6.87
C GLY A 360 16.49 -13.92 -6.40
N CYS A 361 15.94 -13.15 -7.33
CA CYS A 361 15.26 -11.88 -7.02
C CYS A 361 13.87 -11.90 -7.65
N VAL A 362 12.84 -11.60 -6.85
CA VAL A 362 11.44 -11.70 -7.26
C VAL A 362 10.64 -10.48 -6.80
N GLY A 363 9.65 -10.05 -7.57
CA GLY A 363 8.80 -8.93 -7.20
C GLY A 363 7.67 -8.66 -8.18
N ALA A 364 6.68 -7.90 -7.73
CA ALA A 364 5.53 -7.51 -8.54
C ALA A 364 5.31 -5.99 -8.51
N SER A 365 4.70 -5.47 -9.60
CA SER A 365 4.34 -4.05 -9.69
C SER A 365 5.59 -3.16 -9.62
N TYR A 366 5.65 -2.21 -8.72
CA TYR A 366 6.90 -1.51 -8.40
C TYR A 366 8.03 -2.49 -8.02
N GLY A 367 7.72 -3.60 -7.34
CA GLY A 367 8.71 -4.66 -7.09
C GLY A 367 9.20 -5.34 -8.36
N GLY A 368 8.33 -5.49 -9.36
CA GLY A 368 8.69 -5.95 -10.70
C GLY A 368 9.59 -4.96 -11.46
N TYR A 369 9.33 -3.65 -11.30
CA TYR A 369 10.26 -2.60 -11.72
C TYR A 369 11.63 -2.79 -11.06
N SER A 370 11.64 -2.97 -9.74
CA SER A 370 12.89 -3.17 -8.99
C SER A 370 13.68 -4.37 -9.50
N VAL A 371 12.99 -5.47 -9.86
CA VAL A 371 13.60 -6.65 -10.50
C VAL A 371 14.27 -6.28 -11.82
N TYR A 372 13.58 -5.54 -12.70
CA TYR A 372 14.15 -5.10 -13.98
C TYR A 372 15.34 -4.16 -13.81
N PHE A 373 15.26 -3.24 -12.84
CA PHE A 373 16.37 -2.33 -12.56
C PHE A 373 17.58 -3.07 -11.98
N LEU A 374 17.34 -3.96 -11.00
CA LEU A 374 18.38 -4.79 -10.41
C LEU A 374 19.05 -5.70 -11.44
N ALA A 375 18.33 -6.19 -12.45
CA ALA A 375 18.92 -6.97 -13.54
C ALA A 375 20.03 -6.21 -14.28
N GLY A 376 19.99 -4.87 -14.27
CA GLY A 376 21.03 -4.00 -14.86
C GLY A 376 22.18 -3.62 -13.90
N CYS A 377 22.08 -3.93 -12.59
CA CYS A 377 23.07 -3.46 -11.60
C CYS A 377 23.39 -4.45 -10.46
N HIS A 378 22.97 -5.71 -10.55
CA HIS A 378 23.14 -6.70 -9.47
C HIS A 378 24.54 -7.29 -9.31
N GLU A 379 25.45 -7.00 -10.21
CA GLU A 379 26.86 -7.43 -10.13
C GLU A 379 27.02 -8.95 -9.90
N LYS A 380 26.26 -9.77 -10.66
CA LYS A 380 26.27 -11.24 -10.63
C LYS A 380 25.69 -11.89 -9.35
N ARG A 381 25.04 -11.14 -8.46
CA ARG A 381 24.45 -11.70 -7.23
C ARG A 381 23.37 -12.73 -7.51
N PHE A 382 22.50 -12.47 -8.48
CA PHE A 382 21.33 -13.30 -8.75
C PHE A 382 21.53 -14.24 -9.94
N LYS A 383 20.97 -15.43 -9.85
CA LYS A 383 20.98 -16.49 -10.89
C LYS A 383 19.66 -16.55 -11.66
N ALA A 384 18.59 -15.96 -11.12
CA ALA A 384 17.31 -15.81 -11.79
C ALA A 384 16.57 -14.58 -11.30
N PHE A 385 15.77 -14.02 -12.19
CA PHE A 385 14.81 -12.95 -11.90
C PHE A 385 13.40 -13.40 -12.22
N ILE A 386 12.43 -12.95 -11.40
CA ILE A 386 11.00 -13.09 -11.68
C ILE A 386 10.33 -11.73 -11.47
N SER A 387 9.80 -11.15 -12.54
CA SER A 387 9.02 -9.91 -12.53
C SER A 387 7.57 -10.20 -12.87
N HIS A 388 6.65 -9.78 -12.01
CA HIS A 388 5.22 -9.81 -12.28
C HIS A 388 4.72 -8.38 -12.48
N CYS A 389 4.08 -8.09 -13.63
CA CYS A 389 3.54 -6.77 -13.99
C CYS A 389 4.49 -5.60 -13.61
N GLY A 390 5.79 -5.74 -13.93
CA GLY A 390 6.79 -4.72 -13.60
C GLY A 390 6.82 -3.57 -14.59
N ILE A 391 7.10 -2.35 -14.11
CA ILE A 391 7.33 -1.19 -14.98
C ILE A 391 8.72 -1.33 -15.62
N PHE A 392 8.77 -1.33 -16.93
CA PHE A 392 10.01 -1.49 -17.69
C PHE A 392 10.46 -0.20 -18.37
N ASN A 393 9.52 0.51 -19.02
CA ASN A 393 9.77 1.72 -19.79
C ASN A 393 8.90 2.86 -19.26
N PHE A 394 9.51 3.82 -18.60
CA PHE A 394 8.82 4.94 -17.95
C PHE A 394 8.11 5.86 -18.96
N GLU A 395 8.65 6.01 -20.17
CA GLU A 395 8.05 6.87 -21.19
C GLU A 395 6.72 6.26 -21.68
N SER A 396 6.71 4.96 -22.04
CA SER A 396 5.48 4.28 -22.45
C SER A 396 4.50 4.09 -21.29
N MET A 397 5.00 3.83 -20.07
CA MET A 397 4.18 3.75 -18.85
C MET A 397 3.40 5.04 -18.61
N TYR A 398 4.01 6.20 -18.72
CA TYR A 398 3.37 7.50 -18.55
C TYR A 398 2.16 7.69 -19.47
N GLY A 399 2.25 7.18 -20.71
CA GLY A 399 1.19 7.31 -21.72
C GLY A 399 0.12 6.23 -21.67
N GLN A 400 0.22 5.22 -20.81
CA GLN A 400 -0.64 4.03 -20.86
C GLN A 400 -1.36 3.73 -19.53
N THR A 401 -0.83 4.17 -18.38
CA THR A 401 -1.38 3.85 -17.07
C THR A 401 -2.71 4.54 -16.80
N GLU A 402 -3.60 3.86 -16.08
CA GLU A 402 -4.81 4.47 -15.51
C GLU A 402 -4.53 5.40 -14.34
N GLU A 403 -3.37 5.25 -13.68
CA GLU A 403 -2.94 6.03 -12.50
C GLU A 403 -2.01 7.18 -12.90
N LEU A 404 -2.42 8.01 -13.85
CA LEU A 404 -1.56 9.08 -14.36
C LEU A 404 -1.15 10.08 -13.25
N PHE A 405 -2.03 10.37 -12.30
CA PHE A 405 -1.73 11.26 -11.16
C PHE A 405 -0.52 10.76 -10.36
N PHE A 406 -0.48 9.47 -10.07
CA PHE A 406 0.58 8.81 -9.32
C PHE A 406 1.93 8.90 -10.07
N ILE A 407 1.96 8.43 -11.32
CA ILE A 407 3.17 8.43 -12.15
C ILE A 407 3.66 9.85 -12.41
N ASN A 408 2.73 10.79 -12.67
CA ASN A 408 3.10 12.20 -12.88
C ASN A 408 3.78 12.79 -11.64
N ASN A 409 3.31 12.48 -10.44
CA ASN A 409 3.93 12.93 -9.21
C ASN A 409 5.25 12.21 -8.93
N ASP A 410 5.25 10.87 -8.95
CA ASP A 410 6.41 10.06 -8.56
C ASP A 410 7.58 10.13 -9.54
N TYR A 411 7.33 10.40 -10.83
CA TYR A 411 8.43 10.69 -11.77
C TYR A 411 8.84 12.15 -11.78
N GLY A 412 8.08 13.03 -11.10
CA GLY A 412 8.30 14.47 -11.04
C GLY A 412 7.69 15.25 -12.18
N GLY A 413 6.97 14.60 -13.11
CA GLY A 413 6.30 15.24 -14.23
C GLY A 413 6.42 14.44 -15.54
N PRO A 414 5.88 14.97 -16.65
CA PRO A 414 5.89 14.28 -17.95
C PRO A 414 7.29 14.26 -18.58
N TYR A 415 7.57 13.21 -19.37
CA TYR A 415 8.89 13.03 -20.02
C TYR A 415 9.27 14.12 -21.05
N TRP A 416 8.29 14.86 -21.56
CA TRP A 416 8.54 15.97 -22.50
C TRP A 416 8.87 17.29 -21.82
N ASP A 417 8.69 17.42 -20.50
CA ASP A 417 9.17 18.61 -19.75
C ASP A 417 10.68 18.55 -19.57
N ARG A 418 11.40 19.11 -20.54
CA ARG A 418 12.86 19.12 -20.56
C ARG A 418 13.49 20.05 -19.53
N SER A 419 12.70 20.96 -18.95
CA SER A 419 13.16 21.90 -17.92
C SER A 419 13.12 21.29 -16.52
N ASN A 420 12.32 20.26 -16.30
CA ASN A 420 12.14 19.59 -15.02
C ASN A 420 13.24 18.55 -14.76
N THR A 421 14.21 18.91 -13.94
CA THR A 421 15.40 18.07 -13.67
C THR A 421 15.05 16.77 -12.93
N VAL A 422 13.99 16.76 -12.09
CA VAL A 422 13.52 15.55 -11.40
C VAL A 422 12.94 14.57 -12.42
N ALA A 423 12.04 15.05 -13.27
CA ALA A 423 11.44 14.23 -14.33
C ALA A 423 12.53 13.66 -15.26
N GLN A 424 13.43 14.51 -15.74
CA GLN A 424 14.51 14.07 -16.66
C GLN A 424 15.42 13.02 -15.99
N ARG A 425 15.72 13.15 -14.70
CA ARG A 425 16.47 12.14 -13.94
C ARG A 425 15.69 10.82 -13.86
N SER A 426 14.39 10.86 -13.57
CA SER A 426 13.56 9.66 -13.50
C SER A 426 13.56 8.90 -14.82
N TYR A 427 13.30 9.57 -15.96
CA TYR A 427 13.29 8.93 -17.27
C TYR A 427 14.66 8.46 -17.74
N ALA A 428 15.75 9.14 -17.34
CA ALA A 428 17.12 8.69 -17.61
C ALA A 428 17.45 7.36 -16.90
N ASN A 429 16.79 7.09 -15.76
CA ASN A 429 16.98 5.88 -14.95
C ASN A 429 15.89 4.81 -15.21
N SER A 430 15.14 4.90 -16.27
CA SER A 430 14.18 3.86 -16.65
C SER A 430 14.88 2.53 -17.01
N PRO A 431 14.39 1.37 -16.53
CA PRO A 431 15.07 0.07 -16.70
C PRO A 431 15.43 -0.29 -18.13
N HIS A 432 14.60 0.07 -19.10
CA HIS A 432 14.83 -0.23 -20.53
C HIS A 432 16.15 0.37 -21.07
N LYS A 433 16.67 1.39 -20.41
CA LYS A 433 17.95 2.05 -20.79
C LYS A 433 19.19 1.31 -20.30
N PHE A 434 19.03 0.23 -19.51
CA PHE A 434 20.12 -0.57 -18.95
C PHE A 434 20.10 -2.04 -19.40
N VAL A 435 19.31 -2.35 -20.41
CA VAL A 435 19.14 -3.72 -20.94
C VAL A 435 20.46 -4.32 -21.43
N GLU A 436 21.40 -3.51 -21.90
CA GLU A 436 22.73 -3.95 -22.34
C GLU A 436 23.54 -4.63 -21.21
N LYS A 437 23.18 -4.38 -19.94
CA LYS A 437 23.80 -4.99 -18.77
C LYS A 437 23.11 -6.28 -18.30
N TRP A 438 21.95 -6.59 -18.86
CA TRP A 438 21.22 -7.79 -18.49
C TRP A 438 21.94 -9.05 -19.00
N ASP A 439 22.07 -10.05 -18.13
CA ASP A 439 22.77 -11.30 -18.43
C ASP A 439 22.19 -12.55 -17.74
N THR A 440 21.12 -12.37 -16.98
CA THR A 440 20.58 -13.38 -16.06
C THR A 440 19.18 -13.80 -16.52
N PRO A 441 18.84 -15.13 -16.44
CA PRO A 441 17.53 -15.65 -16.81
C PRO A 441 16.36 -14.94 -16.14
N MET A 442 15.28 -14.66 -16.90
CA MET A 442 14.15 -13.87 -16.44
C MET A 442 12.80 -14.50 -16.78
N LEU A 443 11.95 -14.71 -15.77
CA LEU A 443 10.54 -15.04 -15.92
C LEU A 443 9.70 -13.79 -15.74
N ILE A 444 8.73 -13.59 -16.63
CA ILE A 444 7.86 -12.42 -16.64
C ILE A 444 6.41 -12.89 -16.63
N PHE A 445 5.62 -12.34 -15.71
CA PHE A 445 4.18 -12.56 -15.62
C PHE A 445 3.43 -11.27 -15.90
N THR A 446 2.25 -11.36 -16.51
CA THR A 446 1.34 -10.22 -16.72
C THR A 446 -0.10 -10.70 -16.86
N GLY A 447 -1.07 -9.81 -16.54
CA GLY A 447 -2.47 -9.99 -16.91
C GLY A 447 -2.81 -9.12 -18.12
N GLU A 448 -3.66 -9.62 -19.03
CA GLU A 448 -4.07 -8.89 -20.24
C GLU A 448 -4.86 -7.62 -19.91
N TYR A 449 -5.65 -7.65 -18.81
CA TYR A 449 -6.46 -6.52 -18.35
C TYR A 449 -5.76 -5.65 -17.29
N ASP A 450 -4.44 -5.68 -17.26
CA ASP A 450 -3.68 -4.78 -16.41
C ASP A 450 -3.60 -3.39 -17.06
N PHE A 451 -4.43 -2.46 -16.56
CA PHE A 451 -4.42 -1.05 -16.97
C PHE A 451 -3.59 -0.18 -16.03
N ARG A 452 -3.17 -0.72 -14.89
CA ARG A 452 -2.29 -0.04 -13.94
C ARG A 452 -0.85 -0.02 -14.42
N ILE A 453 -0.29 -1.21 -14.67
CA ILE A 453 0.97 -1.39 -15.38
C ILE A 453 0.68 -2.23 -16.63
N PRO A 454 0.36 -1.59 -17.75
CA PRO A 454 -0.13 -2.27 -18.93
C PRO A 454 0.78 -3.42 -19.38
N TYR A 455 0.17 -4.52 -19.81
CA TYR A 455 0.87 -5.74 -20.20
C TYR A 455 1.96 -5.51 -21.27
N THR A 456 1.87 -4.42 -22.01
CA THR A 456 2.89 -3.98 -22.97
C THR A 456 4.25 -3.75 -22.35
N GLN A 457 4.32 -3.34 -21.07
CA GLN A 457 5.58 -3.25 -20.31
C GLN A 457 6.29 -4.60 -20.22
N SER A 458 5.53 -5.66 -20.01
CA SER A 458 6.04 -7.04 -19.95
C SER A 458 6.46 -7.54 -21.34
N LEU A 459 5.74 -7.16 -22.42
CA LEU A 459 6.11 -7.48 -23.80
C LEU A 459 7.43 -6.80 -24.20
N GLU A 460 7.60 -5.50 -23.87
CA GLU A 460 8.84 -4.77 -24.14
C GLU A 460 10.03 -5.44 -23.43
N ALA A 461 9.89 -5.77 -22.12
CA ALA A 461 10.94 -6.42 -21.33
C ALA A 461 11.30 -7.82 -21.87
N PHE A 462 10.29 -8.63 -22.21
CA PHE A 462 10.50 -9.95 -22.80
C PHE A 462 11.22 -9.88 -24.12
N THR A 463 10.80 -8.98 -25.01
CA THR A 463 11.44 -8.79 -26.31
C THR A 463 12.90 -8.38 -26.14
N ALA A 464 13.18 -7.42 -25.26
CA ALA A 464 14.54 -6.97 -24.98
C ALA A 464 15.44 -8.11 -24.48
N ALA A 465 14.98 -8.91 -23.53
CA ALA A 465 15.71 -10.06 -23.02
C ALA A 465 15.98 -11.10 -24.13
N ARG A 466 14.97 -11.43 -24.93
CA ARG A 466 15.09 -12.44 -25.98
C ARG A 466 16.04 -12.01 -27.12
N VAL A 467 15.97 -10.76 -27.56
CA VAL A 467 16.86 -10.21 -28.60
C VAL A 467 18.33 -10.21 -28.12
N ARG A 468 18.54 -10.01 -26.81
CA ARG A 468 19.87 -10.10 -26.22
C ARG A 468 20.37 -11.54 -25.97
N GLY A 469 19.59 -12.55 -26.33
CA GLY A 469 19.95 -13.96 -26.13
C GLY A 469 19.81 -14.44 -24.68
N ILE A 470 19.17 -13.66 -23.80
CA ILE A 470 18.95 -14.03 -22.39
C ILE A 470 17.80 -15.06 -22.33
N PRO A 471 17.96 -16.17 -21.60
CA PRO A 471 16.85 -17.08 -21.33
C PRO A 471 15.69 -16.31 -20.70
N ALA A 472 14.58 -16.18 -21.38
CA ALA A 472 13.39 -15.50 -20.88
C ALA A 472 12.12 -16.28 -21.23
N ARG A 473 11.14 -16.20 -20.33
CA ARG A 473 9.80 -16.75 -20.51
C ARG A 473 8.77 -15.67 -20.12
N LEU A 474 7.77 -15.49 -20.96
CA LEU A 474 6.58 -14.68 -20.66
C LEU A 474 5.40 -15.60 -20.42
N VAL A 475 4.65 -15.33 -19.35
CA VAL A 475 3.37 -15.98 -19.03
C VAL A 475 2.32 -14.89 -18.90
N GLU A 476 1.41 -14.84 -19.86
CA GLU A 476 0.30 -13.90 -19.90
C GLU A 476 -0.99 -14.61 -19.51
N PHE A 477 -1.80 -13.98 -18.66
CA PHE A 477 -3.09 -14.47 -18.23
C PHE A 477 -4.18 -13.63 -18.89
N GLU A 478 -4.85 -14.18 -19.89
CA GLU A 478 -5.85 -13.50 -20.74
C GLU A 478 -7.07 -12.95 -19.97
N ASN A 479 -7.30 -13.37 -18.76
CA ASN A 479 -8.48 -13.02 -17.99
C ASN A 479 -8.16 -12.53 -16.57
N GLU A 480 -6.94 -12.04 -16.35
CA GLU A 480 -6.49 -11.39 -15.12
C GLU A 480 -6.11 -9.94 -15.39
N ALA A 481 -6.19 -9.12 -14.34
CA ALA A 481 -5.75 -7.74 -14.34
C ALA A 481 -4.36 -7.60 -13.69
N HIS A 482 -4.14 -6.57 -12.89
CA HIS A 482 -2.85 -6.32 -12.20
C HIS A 482 -2.42 -7.48 -11.30
N GLN A 483 -3.34 -8.34 -10.92
CA GLN A 483 -3.13 -9.44 -9.99
C GLN A 483 -3.77 -10.73 -10.48
N VAL A 484 -3.17 -11.87 -10.15
CA VAL A 484 -3.72 -13.19 -10.46
C VAL A 484 -4.59 -13.65 -9.28
N PHE A 485 -5.91 -13.61 -9.47
CA PHE A 485 -6.89 -13.97 -8.43
C PHE A 485 -7.60 -15.29 -8.69
N LYS A 486 -7.73 -15.71 -9.96
CA LYS A 486 -8.45 -16.95 -10.28
C LYS A 486 -7.66 -18.17 -9.82
N PRO A 487 -8.28 -19.10 -9.07
CA PRO A 487 -7.56 -20.23 -8.48
C PRO A 487 -6.78 -21.07 -9.49
N GLN A 488 -7.36 -21.32 -10.67
CA GLN A 488 -6.68 -22.10 -11.73
C GLN A 488 -5.44 -21.39 -12.26
N ASN A 489 -5.51 -20.07 -12.44
CA ASN A 489 -4.38 -19.26 -12.86
C ASN A 489 -3.30 -19.21 -11.78
N SER A 490 -3.70 -19.15 -10.50
CA SER A 490 -2.77 -19.19 -9.37
C SER A 490 -1.97 -20.50 -9.31
N LEU A 491 -2.59 -21.64 -9.64
CA LEU A 491 -1.87 -22.90 -9.74
C LEU A 491 -0.82 -22.90 -10.87
N VAL A 492 -1.16 -22.32 -12.02
CA VAL A 492 -0.21 -22.15 -13.15
C VAL A 492 0.91 -21.19 -12.74
N TRP A 493 0.56 -20.06 -12.12
CA TRP A 493 1.53 -19.06 -11.65
C TRP A 493 2.56 -19.70 -10.70
N ASN A 494 2.11 -20.44 -9.68
CA ASN A 494 2.99 -21.08 -8.70
C ASN A 494 3.88 -22.15 -9.35
N ARG A 495 3.33 -22.97 -10.27
CA ARG A 495 4.11 -23.98 -11.00
C ARG A 495 5.23 -23.35 -11.83
N GLU A 496 4.94 -22.30 -12.57
CA GLU A 496 5.92 -21.59 -13.39
C GLU A 496 6.96 -20.85 -12.51
N PHE A 497 6.51 -20.19 -11.43
CA PHE A 497 7.36 -19.48 -10.48
C PHE A 497 8.40 -20.42 -9.85
N PHE A 498 7.97 -21.49 -9.21
CA PHE A 498 8.90 -22.44 -8.58
C PHE A 498 9.66 -23.29 -9.60
N GLY A 499 9.05 -23.60 -10.74
CA GLY A 499 9.74 -24.28 -11.85
C GLY A 499 10.93 -23.48 -12.36
N TRP A 500 10.78 -22.15 -12.50
CA TRP A 500 11.87 -21.25 -12.91
C TRP A 500 12.97 -21.18 -11.87
N LEU A 501 12.61 -20.97 -10.61
CA LEU A 501 13.57 -20.91 -9.51
C LEU A 501 14.33 -22.24 -9.34
N ASN A 502 13.63 -23.38 -9.41
CA ASN A 502 14.26 -24.69 -9.31
C ASN A 502 15.26 -24.96 -10.46
N LYS A 503 15.01 -24.39 -11.64
CA LYS A 503 15.89 -24.56 -12.80
C LYS A 503 17.17 -23.76 -12.70
N TYR A 504 17.12 -22.55 -12.14
CA TYR A 504 18.24 -21.61 -12.23
C TYR A 504 18.87 -21.25 -10.87
N VAL A 505 18.17 -21.47 -9.76
CA VAL A 505 18.63 -21.07 -8.41
C VAL A 505 18.97 -22.31 -7.56
N LYS A 506 18.24 -23.44 -7.69
CA LYS A 506 18.58 -24.71 -7.04
C LYS A 506 19.53 -25.53 -7.90
#